data_61468a8c94d3cb90e8871e9a35563a2e
#
_entry.id   61468a8c94d3cb90e8871e9a35563a2e
#
_cell.length_a   1.000
_cell.length_b   1.000
_cell.length_c   1.000
_cell.angle_alpha   90.00
_cell.angle_beta   90.00
_cell.angle_gamma   90.00
#
_symmetry.space_group_name_H-M   'P 1'
#
loop_
_entity.id
_entity.type
_entity.pdbx_description
1 polymer ?
#
loop_
_entity_poly.entity_id
_entity_poly.type
_entity_poly.pdbx_seq_one_letter_code
_entity_poly.pdbx_strand_id
1 'polypeptide(L)'
;METSSRRVNEQHCNRQFYDLINSDSRWFVHQGGARSGKTYSICQYLIYLMTTNEEPLVIDIIRKTLPSLKSSVMRDFIQIAQQTGIYDYGVHNKVENNFTYNNHLVRFVSLDQSQKIRGASRDYAFCNEANELTRDDITQISLRCRK
;
A
#
# COMPACT_ATOMS: atom_id res chain seq x y z
N MET A 1 -28.96 -12.14 -15.17
CA MET A 1 -28.13 -11.82 -13.99
C MET A 1 -27.16 -10.72 -14.39
N GLU A 2 -27.45 -9.51 -14.06
CA GLU A 2 -26.51 -8.43 -14.25
C GLU A 2 -25.40 -8.60 -13.23
N THR A 3 -24.20 -8.98 -13.67
CA THR A 3 -22.99 -8.77 -12.92
C THR A 3 -22.84 -7.25 -12.77
N SER A 4 -23.20 -6.73 -11.63
CA SER A 4 -22.91 -5.37 -11.24
C SER A 4 -21.38 -5.17 -11.37
N SER A 5 -20.95 -4.65 -12.51
CA SER A 5 -19.58 -4.22 -12.67
C SER A 5 -19.36 -3.09 -11.67
N ARG A 6 -18.64 -3.39 -10.60
CA ARG A 6 -18.24 -2.42 -9.59
C ARG A 6 -17.43 -1.33 -10.30
N ARG A 7 -18.06 -0.21 -10.61
CA ARG A 7 -17.36 0.90 -11.27
C ARG A 7 -16.40 1.51 -10.28
N VAL A 8 -15.12 1.30 -10.52
CA VAL A 8 -14.07 2.09 -9.87
C VAL A 8 -14.05 3.45 -10.55
N ASN A 9 -14.13 4.51 -9.76
CA ASN A 9 -14.10 5.87 -10.30
C ASN A 9 -12.74 6.17 -10.92
N GLU A 10 -12.74 6.92 -12.01
CA GLU A 10 -11.51 7.35 -12.65
C GLU A 10 -10.68 8.22 -11.71
N GLN A 11 -9.36 8.02 -11.75
CA GLN A 11 -8.38 8.78 -10.97
C GLN A 11 -7.41 9.48 -11.91
N HIS A 12 -7.08 10.71 -11.56
CA HIS A 12 -5.97 11.40 -12.20
C HIS A 12 -4.65 10.88 -11.63
N CYS A 13 -3.81 10.31 -12.50
CA CYS A 13 -2.53 9.74 -12.12
C CYS A 13 -1.38 10.55 -12.69
N ASN A 14 -0.32 10.73 -11.92
CA ASN A 14 0.88 11.42 -12.37
C ASN A 14 1.91 10.45 -12.99
N ARG A 15 3.03 11.01 -13.49
CA ARG A 15 4.10 10.23 -14.11
C ARG A 15 4.61 9.09 -13.24
N GLN A 16 4.76 9.33 -11.93
CA GLN A 16 5.29 8.33 -11.00
C GLN A 16 4.42 7.07 -10.92
N PHE A 17 3.11 7.20 -11.05
CA PHE A 17 2.19 6.07 -11.13
C PHE A 17 2.45 5.24 -12.39
N TYR A 18 2.60 5.88 -13.54
CA TYR A 18 2.87 5.18 -14.80
C TYR A 18 4.25 4.52 -14.83
N ASP A 19 5.24 5.13 -14.19
CA ASP A 19 6.58 4.55 -14.04
C ASP A 19 6.51 3.24 -13.23
N LEU A 20 5.69 3.19 -12.18
CA LEU A 20 5.45 1.97 -11.40
C LEU A 20 4.77 0.86 -12.21
N ILE A 21 3.72 1.18 -12.96
CA ILE A 21 3.02 0.21 -13.80
C ILE A 21 3.94 -0.41 -14.85
N ASN A 22 4.81 0.38 -15.45
CA ASN A 22 5.66 -0.02 -16.56
C ASN A 22 7.00 -0.62 -16.12
N SER A 23 7.25 -0.76 -14.81
CA SER A 23 8.52 -1.28 -14.28
C SER A 23 8.39 -2.74 -13.87
N ASP A 24 9.36 -3.55 -14.30
CA ASP A 24 9.56 -4.93 -13.84
C ASP A 24 10.57 -5.01 -12.69
N SER A 25 10.99 -3.90 -12.15
CA SER A 25 11.98 -3.84 -11.07
C SER A 25 11.41 -4.36 -9.77
N ARG A 26 12.17 -5.22 -9.09
CA ARG A 26 11.84 -5.70 -7.74
C ARG A 26 11.85 -4.58 -6.70
N TRP A 27 12.71 -3.59 -6.90
CA TRP A 27 12.89 -2.45 -6.01
C TRP A 27 12.54 -1.16 -6.73
N PHE A 28 11.78 -0.33 -6.06
CA PHE A 28 11.43 0.99 -6.53
C PHE A 28 11.71 2.02 -5.46
N VAL A 29 12.56 2.99 -5.76
CA VAL A 29 12.91 4.06 -4.83
C VAL A 29 12.42 5.39 -5.39
N HIS A 30 11.49 6.01 -4.67
CA HIS A 30 11.01 7.35 -4.97
C HIS A 30 11.68 8.36 -4.06
N GLN A 31 12.48 9.22 -4.63
CA GLN A 31 13.14 10.33 -3.93
C GLN A 31 12.58 11.67 -4.44
N GLY A 32 12.41 12.62 -3.53
CA GLY A 32 11.92 13.95 -3.89
C GLY A 32 11.42 14.70 -2.67
N GLY A 33 11.19 15.99 -2.85
CA GLY A 33 10.72 16.89 -1.80
C GLY A 33 9.32 16.55 -1.28
N ALA A 34 8.99 17.17 -0.15
CA ALA A 34 7.63 17.14 0.38
C ALA A 34 6.62 17.66 -0.67
N ARG A 35 5.41 17.11 -0.67
CA ARG A 35 4.33 17.48 -1.59
C ARG A 35 4.59 17.17 -3.08
N SER A 36 5.56 16.31 -3.39
CA SER A 36 5.80 15.88 -4.79
C SER A 36 4.80 14.83 -5.30
N GLY A 37 3.82 14.45 -4.51
CA GLY A 37 2.81 13.43 -4.88
C GLY A 37 3.30 11.99 -4.82
N LYS A 38 4.48 11.71 -4.28
CA LYS A 38 5.06 10.35 -4.22
C LYS A 38 4.15 9.36 -3.49
N THR A 39 3.79 9.67 -2.26
CA THR A 39 2.94 8.81 -1.43
C THR A 39 1.59 8.57 -2.09
N TYR A 40 0.99 9.63 -2.64
CA TYR A 40 -0.28 9.55 -3.34
C TYR A 40 -0.21 8.60 -4.54
N SER A 41 0.82 8.73 -5.38
CA SER A 41 1.02 7.89 -6.56
C SER A 41 1.24 6.42 -6.22
N ILE A 42 2.00 6.14 -5.14
CA ILE A 42 2.24 4.78 -4.69
C ILE A 42 0.94 4.18 -4.15
N CYS A 43 0.16 4.92 -3.37
CA CYS A 43 -1.15 4.45 -2.90
C CYS A 43 -2.10 4.16 -4.07
N GLN A 44 -2.14 5.01 -5.08
CA GLN A 44 -2.91 4.75 -6.31
C GLN A 44 -2.45 3.46 -7.01
N TYR A 45 -1.15 3.23 -7.08
CA TYR A 45 -0.58 2.02 -7.66
C TYR A 45 -0.98 0.76 -6.87
N LEU A 46 -0.94 0.81 -5.54
CA LEU A 46 -1.37 -0.32 -4.71
C LEU A 46 -2.86 -0.63 -4.90
N ILE A 47 -3.70 0.38 -5.01
CA ILE A 47 -5.12 0.21 -5.33
C ILE A 47 -5.31 -0.37 -6.73
N TYR A 48 -4.54 0.10 -7.70
CA TYR A 48 -4.53 -0.46 -9.05
C TYR A 48 -4.20 -1.96 -9.04
N LEU A 49 -3.20 -2.39 -8.25
CA LEU A 49 -2.87 -3.82 -8.09
C LEU A 49 -4.05 -4.62 -7.55
N MET A 50 -4.78 -4.09 -6.56
CA MET A 50 -5.94 -4.75 -5.96
C MET A 50 -7.14 -4.84 -6.91
N THR A 51 -7.26 -3.93 -7.86
CA THR A 51 -8.36 -3.91 -8.82
C THR A 51 -8.09 -4.71 -10.09
N THR A 52 -6.83 -4.97 -10.41
CA THR A 52 -6.41 -5.63 -11.65
C THR A 52 -5.89 -7.06 -11.46
N ASN A 53 -5.50 -7.47 -10.26
CA ASN A 53 -5.04 -8.81 -9.97
C ASN A 53 -6.21 -9.71 -9.55
N GLU A 54 -6.27 -10.91 -10.10
CA GLU A 54 -7.24 -11.94 -9.72
C GLU A 54 -6.75 -12.75 -8.52
N GLU A 55 -5.44 -12.99 -8.42
CA GLU A 55 -4.82 -13.70 -7.32
C GLU A 55 -4.77 -12.84 -6.05
N PRO A 56 -5.11 -13.40 -4.87
CA PRO A 56 -5.05 -12.66 -3.62
C PRO A 56 -3.65 -12.09 -3.34
N LEU A 57 -3.58 -10.82 -2.99
CA LEU A 57 -2.34 -10.13 -2.65
C LEU A 57 -2.34 -9.73 -1.18
N VAL A 58 -1.18 -9.83 -0.55
CA VAL A 58 -0.90 -9.26 0.76
C VAL A 58 0.09 -8.10 0.58
N ILE A 59 -0.36 -6.91 0.92
CA ILE A 59 0.38 -5.66 0.75
C ILE A 59 0.61 -5.04 2.13
N ASP A 60 1.85 -4.79 2.48
CA ASP A 60 2.19 -4.08 3.70
C ASP A 60 2.57 -2.62 3.41
N ILE A 61 1.92 -1.71 4.10
CA ILE A 61 2.30 -0.30 4.13
C ILE A 61 2.95 -0.04 5.48
N ILE A 62 4.22 0.33 5.45
CA ILE A 62 5.11 0.32 6.61
C ILE A 62 5.62 1.73 6.89
N ARG A 63 5.62 2.12 8.15
CA ARG A 63 6.28 3.30 8.66
C ARG A 63 6.88 3.03 10.04
N LYS A 64 7.79 3.88 10.50
CA LYS A 64 8.53 3.67 11.75
C LYS A 64 7.64 3.60 12.97
N THR A 65 6.65 4.52 13.11
CA THR A 65 5.77 4.58 14.28
C THR A 65 4.29 4.51 13.87
N LEU A 66 3.46 3.95 14.76
CA LEU A 66 2.03 3.86 14.51
C LEU A 66 1.32 5.23 14.42
N PRO A 67 1.60 6.22 15.29
CA PRO A 67 1.00 7.54 15.12
C PRO A 67 1.32 8.20 13.78
N SER A 68 2.58 8.12 13.34
CA SER A 68 2.99 8.64 12.03
C SER A 68 2.33 7.91 10.87
N LEU A 69 2.19 6.59 10.97
CA LEU A 69 1.50 5.76 9.98
C LEU A 69 0.03 6.19 9.83
N LYS A 70 -0.68 6.33 10.94
CA LYS A 70 -2.11 6.70 10.95
C LYS A 70 -2.37 8.11 10.45
N SER A 71 -1.51 9.06 10.80
CA SER A 71 -1.69 10.48 10.45
C SER A 71 -1.23 10.83 9.03
N SER A 72 -0.55 9.92 8.33
CA SER A 72 -0.01 10.16 7.00
C SER A 72 -0.47 9.14 5.96
N VAL A 73 0.35 8.14 5.65
CA VAL A 73 0.12 7.22 4.53
C VAL A 73 -1.16 6.39 4.67
N MET A 74 -1.52 5.98 5.86
CA MET A 74 -2.78 5.26 6.10
C MET A 74 -3.98 6.15 5.76
N ARG A 75 -3.97 7.38 6.24
CA ARG A 75 -5.00 8.37 5.92
C ARG A 75 -5.10 8.60 4.42
N ASP A 76 -3.96 8.78 3.74
CA ASP A 76 -3.91 9.04 2.30
C ASP A 76 -4.42 7.84 1.51
N PHE A 77 -4.04 6.62 1.90
CA PHE A 77 -4.53 5.40 1.26
C PHE A 77 -6.06 5.27 1.40
N ILE A 78 -6.60 5.45 2.60
CA ILE A 78 -8.05 5.35 2.83
C ILE A 78 -8.79 6.43 2.06
N GLN A 79 -8.27 7.66 1.99
CA GLN A 79 -8.87 8.74 1.20
C GLN A 79 -8.94 8.35 -0.29
N ILE A 80 -7.89 7.80 -0.85
CA ILE A 80 -7.86 7.36 -2.25
C ILE A 80 -8.82 6.17 -2.46
N ALA A 81 -8.87 5.22 -1.53
CA ALA A 81 -9.82 4.13 -1.57
C ALA A 81 -11.27 4.62 -1.58
N GLN A 82 -11.59 5.66 -0.82
CA GLN A 82 -12.90 6.32 -0.84
C GLN A 82 -13.18 7.01 -2.17
N GLN A 83 -12.21 7.75 -2.71
CA GLN A 83 -12.34 8.45 -3.98
C GLN A 83 -12.53 7.50 -5.17
N THR A 84 -11.85 6.36 -5.17
CA THR A 84 -11.99 5.34 -6.22
C THR A 84 -13.26 4.51 -6.10
N GLY A 85 -13.93 4.57 -4.95
CA GLY A 85 -15.14 3.79 -4.66
C GLY A 85 -14.88 2.40 -4.10
N ILE A 86 -13.65 1.90 -4.04
CA ILE A 86 -13.38 0.55 -3.51
C ILE A 86 -13.60 0.44 -2.01
N TYR A 87 -13.56 1.56 -1.29
CA TYR A 87 -13.76 1.58 0.16
C TYR A 87 -15.12 1.01 0.56
N ASP A 88 -16.17 1.34 -0.18
CA ASP A 88 -17.53 0.90 0.10
C ASP A 88 -17.74 -0.59 -0.13
N TYR A 89 -16.90 -1.21 -0.94
CA TYR A 89 -16.94 -2.65 -1.24
C TYR A 89 -15.92 -3.47 -0.44
N GLY A 90 -15.09 -2.81 0.36
CA GLY A 90 -14.09 -3.44 1.21
C GLY A 90 -14.46 -3.40 2.68
N VAL A 91 -13.58 -3.91 3.51
CA VAL A 91 -13.70 -3.87 4.97
C VAL A 91 -12.46 -3.20 5.56
N HIS A 92 -12.67 -2.07 6.23
CA HIS A 92 -11.64 -1.37 6.98
C HIS A 92 -11.71 -1.75 8.45
N ASN A 93 -10.79 -2.60 8.90
CA ASN A 93 -10.66 -2.99 10.31
C ASN A 93 -9.74 -1.99 11.01
N LYS A 94 -10.33 -1.08 11.79
CA LYS A 94 -9.59 -0.01 12.50
C LYS A 94 -8.85 -0.52 13.73
N VAL A 95 -9.24 -1.66 14.27
CA VAL A 95 -8.57 -2.29 15.43
C VAL A 95 -7.28 -2.98 14.97
N GLU A 96 -7.37 -3.77 13.91
CA GLU A 96 -6.24 -4.49 13.34
C GLU A 96 -5.40 -3.67 12.36
N ASN A 97 -5.83 -2.46 12.03
CA ASN A 97 -5.19 -1.59 11.05
C ASN A 97 -4.97 -2.28 9.71
N ASN A 98 -6.03 -2.80 9.12
CA ASN A 98 -5.99 -3.39 7.80
C ASN A 98 -7.22 -3.04 6.96
N PHE A 99 -7.10 -3.23 5.66
CA PHE A 99 -8.17 -3.04 4.69
C PHE A 99 -8.20 -4.24 3.75
N THR A 100 -9.37 -4.83 3.58
CA THR A 100 -9.58 -5.94 2.64
C THR A 100 -10.52 -5.54 1.52
N TYR A 101 -10.18 -5.95 0.31
CA TYR A 101 -10.99 -5.76 -0.89
C TYR A 101 -10.73 -6.90 -1.86
N ASN A 102 -11.78 -7.57 -2.33
CA ASN A 102 -11.67 -8.63 -3.33
C ASN A 102 -10.62 -9.73 -3.00
N ASN A 103 -10.58 -10.18 -1.76
CA ASN A 103 -9.58 -11.12 -1.21
C ASN A 103 -8.14 -10.57 -1.12
N HIS A 104 -7.92 -9.32 -1.46
CA HIS A 104 -6.65 -8.65 -1.22
C HIS A 104 -6.62 -8.06 0.19
N LEU A 105 -5.47 -8.12 0.83
CA LEU A 105 -5.26 -7.61 2.18
C LEU A 105 -4.18 -6.55 2.17
N VAL A 106 -4.51 -5.35 2.63
CA VAL A 106 -3.56 -4.28 2.94
C VAL A 106 -3.41 -4.18 4.44
N ARG A 107 -2.19 -4.35 4.94
CA ARG A 107 -1.87 -4.19 6.36
C ARG A 107 -1.08 -2.90 6.55
N PHE A 108 -1.49 -2.12 7.54
CA PHE A 108 -0.76 -0.94 7.98
C PHE A 108 0.10 -1.34 9.18
N VAL A 109 1.41 -1.38 8.99
CA VAL A 109 2.35 -1.96 9.95
C VAL A 109 3.38 -0.92 10.38
N SER A 110 3.61 -0.78 11.68
CA SER A 110 4.67 0.07 12.22
C SER A 110 5.80 -0.79 12.80
N LEU A 111 7.03 -0.22 12.83
CA LEU A 111 8.21 -0.94 13.30
C LEU A 111 8.21 -1.21 14.81
N ASP A 112 7.48 -0.44 15.60
CA ASP A 112 7.24 -0.72 17.02
C ASP A 112 6.39 -1.98 17.24
N GLN A 113 5.80 -2.53 16.15
CA GLN A 113 5.16 -3.85 16.11
C GLN A 113 6.01 -4.88 15.36
N SER A 114 7.30 -4.94 15.67
CA SER A 114 8.33 -5.69 14.93
C SER A 114 8.03 -7.17 14.69
N GLN A 115 7.29 -7.83 15.56
CA GLN A 115 6.91 -9.23 15.39
C GLN A 115 6.02 -9.45 14.16
N LYS A 116 5.15 -8.49 13.82
CA LYS A 116 4.30 -8.55 12.63
C LYS A 116 5.11 -8.47 11.33
N ILE A 117 6.21 -7.72 11.35
CA ILE A 117 7.10 -7.57 10.20
C ILE A 117 7.91 -8.84 9.96
N ARG A 118 8.44 -9.44 11.02
CA ARG A 118 9.33 -10.61 10.93
C ARG A 118 8.60 -11.92 10.65
N GLY A 119 7.36 -12.06 11.13
CA GLY A 119 6.62 -13.31 11.09
C GLY A 119 5.76 -13.54 9.84
N ALA A 120 5.39 -12.51 9.12
CA ALA A 120 4.41 -12.59 8.04
C ALA A 120 5.00 -12.37 6.66
N SER A 121 4.65 -13.25 5.72
CA SER A 121 4.99 -13.03 4.31
C SER A 121 4.05 -11.99 3.68
N ARG A 122 4.55 -11.31 2.66
CA ARG A 122 3.84 -10.30 1.87
C ARG A 122 4.17 -10.43 0.39
N ASP A 123 3.31 -9.91 -0.44
CA ASP A 123 3.58 -9.84 -1.88
C ASP A 123 4.29 -8.53 -2.22
N TYR A 124 3.83 -7.43 -1.64
CA TYR A 124 4.40 -6.09 -1.81
C TYR A 124 4.61 -5.41 -0.46
N ALA A 125 5.61 -4.56 -0.38
CA ALA A 125 5.86 -3.70 0.77
C ALA A 125 6.12 -2.27 0.31
N PHE A 126 5.38 -1.33 0.88
CA PHE A 126 5.63 0.10 0.72
C PHE A 126 6.19 0.68 2.02
N CYS A 127 7.46 1.03 2.01
CA CYS A 127 8.12 1.70 3.13
C CYS A 127 7.99 3.22 2.94
N ASN A 128 7.04 3.82 3.65
CA ASN A 128 6.85 5.26 3.64
C ASN A 128 7.88 5.92 4.57
N GLU A 129 8.54 6.99 4.08
CA GLU A 129 9.65 7.63 4.79
C GLU A 129 10.76 6.63 5.14
N ALA A 130 11.26 5.93 4.13
CA ALA A 130 12.28 4.88 4.29
C ALA A 130 13.60 5.39 4.90
N ASN A 131 13.87 6.69 4.88
CA ASN A 131 14.97 7.34 5.57
C ASN A 131 14.90 7.22 7.10
N GLU A 132 13.72 6.93 7.66
CA GLU A 132 13.54 6.65 9.10
C GLU A 132 13.91 5.22 9.48
N LEU A 133 14.03 4.32 8.49
CA LEU A 133 14.31 2.89 8.68
C LEU A 133 15.80 2.61 8.70
N THR A 134 16.20 1.60 9.49
CA THR A 134 17.55 1.09 9.43
C THR A 134 17.74 0.14 8.25
N ARG A 135 19.00 -0.13 7.89
CA ARG A 135 19.32 -1.12 6.87
C ARG A 135 18.80 -2.52 7.24
N ASP A 136 18.89 -2.89 8.51
CA ASP A 136 18.38 -4.17 9.01
C ASP A 136 16.86 -4.27 8.86
N ASP A 137 16.12 -3.19 9.17
CA ASP A 137 14.67 -3.14 8.98
C ASP A 137 14.29 -3.45 7.52
N ILE A 138 14.93 -2.78 6.57
CA ILE A 138 14.69 -2.97 5.14
C ILE A 138 15.04 -4.40 4.70
N THR A 139 16.13 -4.94 5.20
CA THR A 139 16.54 -6.31 4.92
C THR A 139 15.48 -7.32 5.41
N GLN A 140 14.99 -7.17 6.64
CA GLN A 140 13.96 -8.05 7.20
C GLN A 140 12.64 -7.96 6.42
N ILE A 141 12.24 -6.78 6.01
CA ILE A 141 11.06 -6.58 5.18
C ILE A 141 11.22 -7.30 3.84
N SER A 142 12.36 -7.13 3.19
CA SER A 142 12.66 -7.70 1.88
C SER A 142 12.69 -9.23 1.88
N LEU A 143 13.27 -9.84 2.91
CA LEU A 143 13.36 -11.31 3.03
C LEU A 143 11.98 -11.99 3.03
N ARG A 144 10.95 -11.29 3.42
CA ARG A 144 9.57 -11.79 3.50
C ARG A 144 8.68 -11.31 2.36
N CYS A 145 9.23 -10.58 1.41
CA CYS A 145 8.51 -10.07 0.24
C CYS A 145 8.65 -11.07 -0.93
N ARG A 146 7.49 -11.55 -1.44
CA ARG A 146 7.45 -12.59 -2.48
C ARG A 146 7.56 -12.05 -3.90
N LYS A 147 7.23 -10.76 -4.12
CA LYS A 147 7.22 -10.10 -5.44
C LYS A 147 8.10 -8.89 -5.50
#